data_778d6e4f02bc39fb7d635bafbdc8315f
#
_entry.id   778d6e4f02bc39fb7d635bafbdc8315f
#
_cell.length_a   1.000
_cell.length_b   1.000
_cell.length_c   1.000
_cell.angle_alpha   90.00
_cell.angle_beta   90.00
_cell.angle_gamma   90.00
#
_symmetry.space_group_name_H-M   'P 1'
#
loop_
_entity.id
_entity.type
_entity.pdbx_description
1 polymer ?
#
loop_
_entity_poly.entity_id
_entity_poly.type
_entity_poly.pdbx_seq_one_letter_code
_entity_poly.pdbx_strand_id
1 'polypeptide(L)'
;MNKVELFNNVLDNVCKVADLDADPVKCCNKEECVDARYLVIAVLSEKLSDKQIAEVSGWSIQLVNKAKNNFHNRCKSRWGLKEMYKELSIFASK
;
A
#
# COMPACT_ATOMS: atom_id res chain seq x y z
N MET A 1 -2.09 1.57 -18.75
CA MET A 1 -1.57 0.66 -17.70
C MET A 1 -2.73 -0.11 -17.08
N ASN A 2 -2.64 -1.44 -17.06
CA ASN A 2 -3.71 -2.24 -16.46
C ASN A 2 -3.57 -2.30 -14.92
N LYS A 3 -4.58 -2.85 -14.26
CA LYS A 3 -4.62 -2.90 -12.78
C LYS A 3 -3.45 -3.68 -12.19
N VAL A 4 -3.05 -4.78 -12.83
CA VAL A 4 -1.94 -5.62 -12.35
C VAL A 4 -0.62 -4.85 -12.43
N GLU A 5 -0.39 -4.16 -13.54
CA GLU A 5 0.82 -3.34 -13.71
C GLU A 5 0.85 -2.22 -12.68
N LEU A 6 -0.28 -1.58 -12.43
CA LEU A 6 -0.37 -0.52 -11.43
C LEU A 6 -0.02 -1.05 -10.05
N PHE A 7 -0.59 -2.19 -9.68
CA PHE A 7 -0.29 -2.83 -8.40
C PHE A 7 1.20 -3.14 -8.27
N ASN A 8 1.79 -3.75 -9.29
CA ASN A 8 3.21 -4.11 -9.27
C ASN A 8 4.10 -2.88 -9.16
N ASN A 9 3.77 -1.81 -9.88
CA ASN A 9 4.54 -0.57 -9.82
C ASN A 9 4.48 0.08 -8.46
N VAL A 10 3.29 0.15 -7.86
CA VAL A 10 3.11 0.70 -6.52
C VAL A 10 3.86 -0.14 -5.49
N LEU A 11 3.74 -1.46 -5.58
CA LEU A 11 4.44 -2.38 -4.68
C LEU A 11 5.95 -2.20 -4.77
N ASP A 12 6.50 -2.15 -6.00
CA ASP A 12 7.93 -1.93 -6.20
C ASP A 12 8.40 -0.63 -5.58
N ASN A 13 7.66 0.45 -5.78
CA ASN A 13 8.03 1.76 -5.23
C ASN A 13 7.97 1.78 -3.71
N VAL A 14 6.95 1.15 -3.12
CA VAL A 14 6.84 1.01 -1.67
C VAL A 14 8.03 0.22 -1.12
N CYS A 15 8.37 -0.88 -1.78
CA CYS A 15 9.51 -1.70 -1.37
C CYS A 15 10.82 -0.92 -1.40
N LYS A 16 11.03 -0.10 -2.42
CA LYS A 16 12.22 0.74 -2.52
C LYS A 16 12.29 1.79 -1.42
N VAL A 17 11.19 2.49 -1.19
CA VAL A 17 11.12 3.55 -0.18
C VAL A 17 11.26 2.98 1.23
N ALA A 18 10.64 1.84 1.49
CA ALA A 18 10.66 1.18 2.79
C ALA A 18 11.88 0.27 3.01
N ASP A 19 12.66 0.03 1.95
CA ASP A 19 13.81 -0.88 1.98
C ASP A 19 13.40 -2.29 2.39
N LEU A 20 12.35 -2.80 1.76
CA LEU A 20 11.80 -4.14 2.01
C LEU A 20 11.65 -4.92 0.71
N ASP A 21 11.63 -6.25 0.82
CA ASP A 21 11.32 -7.12 -0.31
C ASP A 21 9.80 -7.26 -0.49
N ALA A 22 9.38 -7.60 -1.70
CA ALA A 22 7.96 -7.72 -2.02
C ALA A 22 7.26 -8.85 -1.25
N ASP A 23 7.91 -10.01 -1.12
CA ASP A 23 7.32 -11.15 -0.44
C ASP A 23 7.00 -10.87 1.04
N PRO A 24 7.94 -10.33 1.84
CA PRO A 24 7.63 -9.92 3.21
C PRO A 24 6.50 -8.92 3.30
N VAL A 25 6.44 -7.96 2.39
CA VAL A 25 5.35 -6.96 2.40
C VAL A 25 3.99 -7.64 2.25
N LYS A 26 3.91 -8.66 1.40
CA LYS A 26 2.65 -9.37 1.15
C LYS A 26 2.22 -10.28 2.30
N CYS A 27 3.16 -10.91 2.99
CA CYS A 27 2.86 -12.03 3.90
C CYS A 27 3.32 -11.84 5.33
N CYS A 28 4.36 -11.06 5.57
CA CYS A 28 4.95 -10.92 6.90
C CYS A 28 4.08 -10.08 7.82
N ASN A 29 4.04 -10.45 9.10
CA ASN A 29 3.27 -9.72 10.12
C ASN A 29 4.10 -8.74 10.93
N LYS A 30 5.37 -8.53 10.59
CA LYS A 30 6.19 -7.51 11.23
C LYS A 30 5.60 -6.13 10.95
N GLU A 31 5.77 -5.22 11.91
CA GLU A 31 5.16 -3.90 11.83
C GLU A 31 5.54 -3.13 10.56
N GLU A 32 6.80 -3.20 10.17
CA GLU A 32 7.28 -2.54 8.95
C GLU A 32 6.58 -3.08 7.70
N CYS A 33 6.37 -4.40 7.66
CA CYS A 33 5.68 -5.04 6.53
C CYS A 33 4.21 -4.68 6.49
N VAL A 34 3.57 -4.60 7.65
CA VAL A 34 2.17 -4.20 7.76
C VAL A 34 2.01 -2.75 7.33
N ASP A 35 2.92 -1.87 7.76
CA ASP A 35 2.93 -0.47 7.34
C ASP A 35 3.04 -0.35 5.82
N ALA A 36 3.96 -1.10 5.23
CA ALA A 36 4.17 -1.09 3.78
C ALA A 36 2.93 -1.59 3.03
N ARG A 37 2.28 -2.64 3.54
CA ARG A 37 1.05 -3.16 2.95
C ARG A 37 -0.07 -2.13 2.99
N TYR A 38 -0.24 -1.46 4.10
CA TYR A 38 -1.22 -0.39 4.24
C TYR A 38 -0.93 0.77 3.29
N LEU A 39 0.35 1.08 3.11
CA LEU A 39 0.77 2.13 2.19
C LEU A 39 0.43 1.78 0.74
N VAL A 40 0.67 0.54 0.32
CA VAL A 40 0.29 0.06 -1.02
C VAL A 40 -1.22 0.23 -1.22
N ILE A 41 -2.02 -0.20 -0.26
CA ILE A 41 -3.47 -0.12 -0.35
C ILE A 41 -3.93 1.34 -0.41
N ALA A 42 -3.36 2.21 0.42
CA ALA A 42 -3.73 3.62 0.45
C ALA A 42 -3.44 4.31 -0.89
N VAL A 43 -2.28 4.04 -1.48
CA VAL A 43 -1.91 4.63 -2.78
C VAL A 43 -2.83 4.10 -3.87
N LEU A 44 -3.10 2.79 -3.90
CA LEU A 44 -3.98 2.19 -4.90
C LEU A 44 -5.42 2.65 -4.76
N SER A 45 -5.87 2.96 -3.55
CA SER A 45 -7.26 3.38 -3.33
C SER A 45 -7.60 4.70 -4.02
N GLU A 46 -6.62 5.45 -4.45
CA GLU A 46 -6.83 6.67 -5.22
C GLU A 46 -7.27 6.37 -6.66
N LYS A 47 -6.96 5.18 -7.16
CA LYS A 47 -7.23 4.81 -8.56
C LYS A 47 -8.10 3.56 -8.70
N LEU A 48 -8.15 2.70 -7.69
CA LEU A 48 -8.87 1.44 -7.75
C LEU A 48 -9.87 1.36 -6.59
N SER A 49 -10.96 0.60 -6.82
CA SER A 49 -11.91 0.30 -5.74
C SER A 49 -11.34 -0.80 -4.83
N ASP A 50 -11.94 -0.95 -3.66
CA ASP A 50 -11.52 -1.97 -2.70
C ASP A 50 -11.54 -3.37 -3.33
N LYS A 51 -12.59 -3.66 -4.10
CA LYS A 51 -12.72 -4.94 -4.78
C LYS A 51 -11.61 -5.17 -5.81
N GLN A 52 -11.27 -4.13 -6.57
CA GLN A 52 -10.20 -4.21 -7.57
C GLN A 52 -8.84 -4.42 -6.91
N ILE A 53 -8.59 -3.73 -5.80
CA ILE A 53 -7.35 -3.92 -5.05
C ILE A 53 -7.25 -5.35 -4.53
N ALA A 54 -8.34 -5.87 -3.97
CA ALA A 54 -8.36 -7.26 -3.48
C ALA A 54 -8.08 -8.26 -4.60
N GLU A 55 -8.64 -8.04 -5.78
CA GLU A 55 -8.43 -8.92 -6.94
C GLU A 55 -6.96 -8.96 -7.37
N VAL A 56 -6.32 -7.81 -7.52
CA VAL A 56 -4.94 -7.76 -8.05
C VAL A 56 -3.90 -8.15 -7.02
N SER A 57 -4.17 -7.90 -5.73
CA SER A 57 -3.23 -8.17 -4.66
C SER A 57 -3.31 -9.59 -4.09
N GLY A 58 -4.48 -10.21 -4.21
CA GLY A 58 -4.75 -11.46 -3.53
C GLY A 58 -5.10 -11.31 -2.06
N TRP A 59 -5.12 -10.09 -1.54
CA TRP A 59 -5.54 -9.81 -0.17
C TRP A 59 -7.05 -9.83 -0.07
N SER A 60 -7.58 -10.12 1.14
CA SER A 60 -9.03 -10.12 1.33
C SER A 60 -9.59 -8.69 1.25
N ILE A 61 -10.84 -8.58 0.85
CA ILE A 61 -11.51 -7.28 0.79
C ILE A 61 -11.61 -6.66 2.20
N GLN A 62 -11.73 -7.51 3.22
CA GLN A 62 -11.76 -7.08 4.61
C GLN A 62 -10.44 -6.42 5.00
N LEU A 63 -9.31 -6.99 4.59
CA LEU A 63 -7.99 -6.39 4.84
C LEU A 63 -7.87 -5.05 4.12
N VAL A 64 -8.31 -4.97 2.87
CA VAL A 64 -8.27 -3.73 2.09
C VAL A 64 -9.10 -2.63 2.77
N ASN A 65 -10.32 -2.96 3.18
CA ASN A 65 -11.20 -2.02 3.89
C ASN A 65 -10.58 -1.56 5.20
N LYS A 66 -10.05 -2.48 5.98
CA LYS A 66 -9.41 -2.18 7.26
C LYS A 66 -8.20 -1.26 7.07
N ALA A 67 -7.36 -1.57 6.10
CA ALA A 67 -6.18 -0.76 5.80
C ALA A 67 -6.57 0.66 5.39
N LYS A 68 -7.53 0.78 4.49
CA LYS A 68 -8.00 2.06 3.99
C LYS A 68 -8.58 2.92 5.12
N ASN A 69 -9.41 2.32 5.98
CA ASN A 69 -10.07 3.03 7.06
C ASN A 69 -9.11 3.42 8.19
N ASN A 70 -8.08 2.63 8.43
CA ASN A 70 -7.15 2.84 9.54
C ASN A 70 -5.84 3.50 9.14
N PHE A 71 -5.58 3.69 7.85
CA PHE A 71 -4.32 4.23 7.37
C PHE A 71 -4.01 5.60 7.98
N HIS A 72 -5.00 6.48 8.03
CA HIS A 72 -4.83 7.82 8.57
C HIS A 72 -4.40 7.80 10.03
N ASN A 73 -5.04 6.95 10.85
CA ASN A 73 -4.67 6.79 12.25
C ASN A 73 -3.27 6.22 12.40
N ARG A 74 -2.92 5.28 11.52
CA ARG A 74 -1.58 4.69 11.52
C ARG A 74 -0.51 5.72 11.18
N CYS A 75 -0.80 6.64 10.28
CA CYS A 75 0.10 7.75 9.94
C CYS A 75 0.37 8.67 11.12
N LYS A 76 -0.61 8.87 11.99
CA LYS A 76 -0.45 9.69 13.20
C LYS A 76 0.55 9.06 14.17
N SER A 77 0.55 7.74 14.25
CA SER A 77 1.44 7.00 15.14
C SER A 77 2.83 6.78 14.54
N ARG A 78 2.91 6.78 13.21
CA ARG A 78 4.14 6.46 12.48
C ARG A 78 4.42 7.55 11.45
N TRP A 79 5.18 8.53 11.89
CA TRP A 79 5.47 9.72 11.09
C TRP A 79 6.11 9.38 9.73
N GLY A 80 7.03 8.44 9.70
CA GLY A 80 7.69 8.02 8.47
C GLY A 80 6.73 7.49 7.40
N LEU A 81 5.65 6.86 7.83
CA LEU A 81 4.63 6.33 6.91
C LEU A 81 3.91 7.47 6.18
N LYS A 82 3.61 8.54 6.86
CA LYS A 82 2.98 9.72 6.26
C LYS A 82 3.87 10.34 5.18
N GLU A 83 5.16 10.46 5.45
CA GLU A 83 6.11 11.01 4.49
C GLU A 83 6.23 10.12 3.25
N MET A 84 6.30 8.81 3.43
CA MET A 84 6.32 7.86 2.33
C MET A 84 5.06 7.96 1.47
N TYR A 85 3.91 8.11 2.12
CA TYR A 85 2.63 8.25 1.41
C TYR A 85 2.61 9.48 0.52
N LYS A 86 3.07 10.61 1.04
CA LYS A 86 3.12 11.87 0.27
C LYS A 86 3.97 11.71 -0.98
N GLU A 87 5.14 11.11 -0.84
CA GLU A 87 6.08 10.89 -1.93
C GLU A 87 5.49 9.98 -3.01
N LEU A 88 4.88 8.88 -2.59
CA LEU A 88 4.28 7.91 -3.51
C LEU A 88 3.00 8.42 -4.16
N SER A 89 2.22 9.22 -3.46
CA SER A 89 1.00 9.82 -4.00
C SER A 89 1.33 10.75 -5.17
N ILE A 90 2.38 11.55 -5.04
CA ILE A 90 2.87 12.41 -6.14
C ILE A 90 3.28 11.54 -7.33
N PHE A 91 4.00 10.46 -7.07
CA PHE A 91 4.44 9.53 -8.12
C PHE A 91 3.24 8.89 -8.84
N ALA A 92 2.25 8.43 -8.09
CA ALA A 92 1.08 7.76 -8.64
C ALA A 92 0.15 8.72 -9.40
N SER A 93 0.22 10.01 -9.12
CA SER A 93 -0.61 11.03 -9.77
C SER A 93 -0.16 11.35 -11.19
N LYS A 94 1.01 10.94 -11.55
CA LYS A 94 1.53 11.12 -12.91
C LYS A 94 1.03 10.01 -13.83
#